data_4f61543f0cca52256caf06cad00aba0a
#
_entry.id   4f61543f0cca52256caf06cad00aba0a
#
_cell.length_a   1.000
_cell.length_b   1.000
_cell.length_c   1.000
_cell.angle_alpha   90.00
_cell.angle_beta   90.00
_cell.angle_gamma   90.00
#
_symmetry.space_group_name_H-M   'P 1'
#
loop_
_entity.id
_entity.type
_entity.pdbx_description
1 polymer ?
#
loop_
_entity_poly.entity_id
_entity_poly.type
_entity_poly.pdbx_seq_one_letter_code
_entity_poly.pdbx_strand_id
1 'polypeptide(L)'
;MHDEQIKKNIQALIDDFKTNYQEYKKDSEASIETKLIEPLFFLLGWTKNDFDKQSKAQRGEKLGHADYAFYIGDKVVFFVEVKKVGIPLEREADKQVISYALSKRVSFAVSTNFEELKIFCVEQENALRNKFRVFNSPDEYLSNFDDLLFLSKESFEQGLTLKKAESEGRLKRRVSIDRRLLEDLMHMRSLIASDIEKSYPGKYQINEKDEIIQRIIDRLIFIRRCEDTGINLENLTLGEVQELPEDKAYLKLKEIFKRYNDVYNSGLFAIAKDNDCDKITINGAIIKKLAHYLYESKDGEYIYNFDWIDADVLGQVYEQYLGKLLAQTRSGKAKLTNGQAHRKEQGIYYTPTYIVDYIVKNTVGELVKNKKVKVKDIKILDPACGSGSFLIKAFDYLYNNLSSGKESKQYRIDGQGQYSIKTEILKNNIYGVDLDQKAVEITKLNLLLKAAEKNRRLPEEIDVHIKHGNSLIDDDTIAGLNAFK
;
A
#
# COMPACT_ATOMS: atom_id res chain seq x y z
N MET A 1 -32.88 28.83 -9.64
CA MET A 1 -32.68 28.95 -11.12
C MET A 1 -31.52 28.10 -11.59
N HIS A 2 -30.40 28.01 -10.87
CA HIS A 2 -29.25 27.16 -11.28
C HIS A 2 -29.57 25.67 -11.22
N ASP A 3 -30.14 25.21 -10.11
CA ASP A 3 -30.51 23.79 -9.90
C ASP A 3 -31.57 23.30 -10.87
N GLU A 4 -32.54 24.12 -11.23
CA GLU A 4 -33.58 23.78 -12.21
C GLU A 4 -32.99 23.52 -13.61
N GLN A 5 -31.96 24.31 -13.99
CA GLN A 5 -31.28 24.07 -15.26
C GLN A 5 -30.45 22.79 -15.22
N ILE A 6 -29.79 22.49 -14.09
CA ILE A 6 -29.04 21.24 -13.90
C ILE A 6 -29.98 20.04 -13.99
N LYS A 7 -31.11 20.08 -13.29
CA LYS A 7 -32.14 19.01 -13.35
C LYS A 7 -32.64 18.76 -14.76
N LYS A 8 -32.94 19.84 -15.51
CA LYS A 8 -33.38 19.74 -16.91
C LYS A 8 -32.33 19.06 -17.80
N ASN A 9 -31.07 19.39 -17.62
CA ASN A 9 -29.99 18.79 -18.41
C ASN A 9 -29.74 17.32 -18.02
N ILE A 10 -29.83 16.98 -16.73
CA ILE A 10 -29.76 15.58 -16.26
C ILE A 10 -30.95 14.79 -16.84
N GLN A 11 -32.16 15.36 -16.85
CA GLN A 11 -33.33 14.71 -17.49
C GLN A 11 -33.06 14.40 -18.96
N ALA A 12 -32.50 15.36 -19.71
CA ALA A 12 -32.15 15.12 -21.11
C ALA A 12 -31.12 13.99 -21.29
N LEU A 13 -30.13 13.89 -20.40
CA LEU A 13 -29.15 12.79 -20.41
C LEU A 13 -29.81 11.44 -20.08
N ILE A 14 -30.76 11.41 -19.15
CA ILE A 14 -31.53 10.21 -18.80
C ILE A 14 -32.41 9.78 -19.97
N ASP A 15 -33.07 10.74 -20.65
CA ASP A 15 -33.95 10.44 -21.80
C ASP A 15 -33.13 9.89 -22.98
N ASP A 16 -31.96 10.44 -23.25
CA ASP A 16 -31.02 9.93 -24.24
C ASP A 16 -30.58 8.48 -23.88
N PHE A 17 -30.19 8.28 -22.63
CA PHE A 17 -29.81 6.94 -22.15
C PHE A 17 -30.93 5.91 -22.35
N LYS A 18 -32.17 6.25 -21.98
CA LYS A 18 -33.34 5.35 -22.16
C LYS A 18 -33.61 5.08 -23.61
N THR A 19 -33.53 6.08 -24.46
CA THR A 19 -33.79 5.96 -25.91
C THR A 19 -32.75 5.06 -26.57
N ASN A 20 -31.48 5.20 -26.21
CA ASN A 20 -30.36 4.52 -26.83
C ASN A 20 -29.82 3.34 -25.99
N TYR A 21 -30.58 2.83 -25.02
CA TYR A 21 -30.16 1.81 -24.08
C TYR A 21 -29.48 0.59 -24.71
N GLN A 22 -30.06 0.06 -25.81
CA GLN A 22 -29.53 -1.12 -26.49
C GLN A 22 -28.19 -0.87 -27.19
N GLU A 23 -27.87 0.37 -27.53
CA GLU A 23 -26.58 0.78 -28.07
C GLU A 23 -25.56 0.88 -26.95
N TYR A 24 -25.91 1.57 -25.86
CA TYR A 24 -25.04 1.71 -24.69
C TYR A 24 -24.66 0.36 -24.08
N LYS A 25 -25.56 -0.61 -24.10
CA LYS A 25 -25.27 -1.98 -23.62
C LYS A 25 -24.19 -2.70 -24.44
N LYS A 26 -24.01 -2.32 -25.71
CA LYS A 26 -22.94 -2.87 -26.57
C LYS A 26 -21.62 -2.10 -26.46
N ASP A 27 -21.66 -0.91 -25.90
CA ASP A 27 -20.50 -0.05 -25.76
C ASP A 27 -19.44 -0.61 -24.80
N SER A 28 -18.20 -0.19 -25.01
CA SER A 28 -17.10 -0.46 -24.06
C SER A 28 -17.22 0.44 -22.83
N GLU A 29 -16.60 0.06 -21.72
CA GLU A 29 -16.52 0.91 -20.54
C GLU A 29 -15.99 2.32 -20.90
N ALA A 30 -14.96 2.42 -21.71
CA ALA A 30 -14.39 3.71 -22.15
C ALA A 30 -15.41 4.55 -22.97
N SER A 31 -16.34 3.92 -23.69
CA SER A 31 -17.42 4.63 -24.38
C SER A 31 -18.46 5.14 -23.40
N ILE A 32 -18.86 4.34 -22.42
CA ILE A 32 -19.79 4.72 -21.34
C ILE A 32 -19.21 5.88 -20.51
N GLU A 33 -17.94 5.80 -20.18
CA GLU A 33 -17.22 6.88 -19.49
C GLU A 33 -17.42 8.22 -20.21
N THR A 34 -17.16 8.26 -21.52
CA THR A 34 -17.17 9.50 -22.30
C THR A 34 -18.59 9.99 -22.64
N LYS A 35 -19.51 9.06 -22.90
CA LYS A 35 -20.86 9.40 -23.37
C LYS A 35 -21.85 9.70 -22.23
N LEU A 36 -21.66 9.10 -21.05
CA LEU A 36 -22.62 9.18 -19.95
C LEU A 36 -22.00 9.70 -18.65
N ILE A 37 -20.86 9.20 -18.24
CA ILE A 37 -20.28 9.52 -16.93
C ILE A 37 -19.64 10.91 -16.92
N GLU A 38 -18.78 11.22 -17.89
CA GLU A 38 -18.21 12.56 -17.99
C GLU A 38 -19.28 13.67 -18.13
N PRO A 39 -20.32 13.53 -19.01
CA PRO A 39 -21.42 14.48 -19.08
C PRO A 39 -22.17 14.66 -17.75
N LEU A 40 -22.44 13.58 -17.00
CA LEU A 40 -23.06 13.68 -15.68
C LEU A 40 -22.20 14.51 -14.71
N PHE A 41 -20.88 14.24 -14.65
CA PHE A 41 -19.98 15.02 -13.79
C PHE A 41 -19.82 16.48 -14.26
N PHE A 42 -19.84 16.74 -15.57
CA PHE A 42 -19.85 18.13 -16.07
C PHE A 42 -21.09 18.89 -15.61
N LEU A 43 -22.27 18.24 -15.59
CA LEU A 43 -23.50 18.84 -15.05
C LEU A 43 -23.42 19.10 -13.55
N LEU A 44 -22.60 18.35 -12.81
CA LEU A 44 -22.30 18.54 -11.39
C LEU A 44 -21.16 19.55 -11.14
N GLY A 45 -20.75 20.31 -12.16
CA GLY A 45 -19.80 21.41 -12.04
C GLY A 45 -18.33 21.05 -12.22
N TRP A 46 -18.00 19.81 -12.52
CA TRP A 46 -16.63 19.39 -12.81
C TRP A 46 -16.23 19.75 -14.24
N THR A 47 -14.95 19.93 -14.49
CA THR A 47 -14.38 20.20 -15.81
C THR A 47 -13.30 19.17 -16.14
N LYS A 48 -12.87 19.12 -17.40
CA LYS A 48 -11.78 18.20 -17.83
C LYS A 48 -10.45 18.44 -17.10
N ASN A 49 -10.28 19.60 -16.49
CA ASN A 49 -9.08 19.93 -15.72
C ASN A 49 -9.16 19.50 -14.25
N ASP A 50 -10.33 19.07 -13.81
CA ASP A 50 -10.58 18.71 -12.40
C ASP A 50 -10.48 17.20 -12.16
N PHE A 51 -10.20 16.39 -13.18
CA PHE A 51 -10.02 14.96 -13.01
C PHE A 51 -8.96 14.39 -13.96
N ASP A 52 -8.28 13.35 -13.48
CA ASP A 52 -7.41 12.51 -14.28
C ASP A 52 -8.11 11.21 -14.63
N LYS A 53 -8.04 10.84 -15.91
CA LYS A 53 -8.48 9.57 -16.43
C LYS A 53 -7.30 8.61 -16.45
N GLN A 54 -7.38 7.55 -15.69
CA GLN A 54 -6.32 6.55 -15.67
C GLN A 54 -6.47 5.62 -16.88
N SER A 55 -5.58 5.80 -17.88
CA SER A 55 -5.63 5.05 -19.12
C SER A 55 -5.36 3.56 -18.88
N LYS A 56 -6.13 2.67 -19.55
CA LYS A 56 -5.90 1.22 -19.56
C LYS A 56 -4.47 0.83 -20.00
N ALA A 57 -3.79 1.69 -20.76
CA ALA A 57 -2.41 1.50 -21.20
C ALA A 57 -1.37 1.61 -20.05
N GLN A 58 -1.68 2.31 -18.96
CA GLN A 58 -0.85 2.35 -17.75
C GLN A 58 -1.18 1.21 -16.78
N ARG A 59 -2.30 0.50 -17.00
CA ARG A 59 -2.81 -0.50 -16.06
C ARG A 59 -2.14 -1.86 -16.16
N GLY A 60 -1.54 -2.24 -17.33
CA GLY A 60 -1.22 -3.64 -17.59
C GLY A 60 -2.46 -4.54 -17.41
N GLU A 61 -2.36 -5.84 -17.54
CA GLU A 61 -3.47 -6.80 -17.28
C GLU A 61 -3.78 -7.04 -15.77
N LYS A 62 -3.34 -6.14 -14.87
CA LYS A 62 -3.47 -6.30 -13.42
C LYS A 62 -4.63 -5.49 -12.87
N LEU A 63 -5.20 -5.94 -11.75
CA LEU A 63 -6.16 -5.23 -10.91
C LEU A 63 -5.74 -3.75 -10.80
N GLY A 64 -6.44 -2.91 -11.59
CA GLY A 64 -5.97 -1.57 -11.90
C GLY A 64 -6.39 -0.54 -10.88
N HIS A 65 -5.85 0.61 -11.06
CA HIS A 65 -6.27 1.84 -10.43
C HIS A 65 -7.74 2.15 -10.77
N ALA A 66 -8.40 3.04 -10.00
CA ALA A 66 -9.74 3.54 -10.33
C ALA A 66 -9.76 4.25 -11.71
N ASP A 67 -10.90 4.27 -12.37
CA ASP A 67 -11.01 4.86 -13.71
C ASP A 67 -10.80 6.36 -13.72
N TYR A 68 -11.26 7.06 -12.67
CA TYR A 68 -11.08 8.50 -12.49
C TYR A 68 -10.61 8.85 -11.09
N ALA A 69 -9.79 9.89 -11.00
CA ALA A 69 -9.47 10.62 -9.78
C ALA A 69 -9.96 12.07 -9.94
N PHE A 70 -10.81 12.55 -9.04
CA PHE A 70 -11.34 13.91 -9.03
C PHE A 70 -10.59 14.77 -8.01
N TYR A 71 -10.29 16.03 -8.40
CA TYR A 71 -9.42 16.93 -7.65
C TYR A 71 -10.11 18.24 -7.28
N ILE A 72 -9.77 18.76 -6.10
CA ILE A 72 -9.92 20.18 -5.75
C ILE A 72 -8.52 20.75 -5.51
N GLY A 73 -8.07 21.63 -6.40
CA GLY A 73 -6.65 22.00 -6.47
C GLY A 73 -5.78 20.76 -6.75
N ASP A 74 -4.76 20.55 -5.91
CA ASP A 74 -3.85 19.39 -6.03
C ASP A 74 -4.30 18.16 -5.21
N LYS A 75 -5.47 18.24 -4.55
CA LYS A 75 -5.94 17.18 -3.66
C LYS A 75 -7.01 16.32 -4.31
N VAL A 76 -6.80 15.00 -4.37
CA VAL A 76 -7.85 14.03 -4.75
C VAL A 76 -8.94 14.01 -3.68
N VAL A 77 -10.20 14.11 -4.10
CA VAL A 77 -11.37 14.15 -3.19
C VAL A 77 -12.23 12.89 -3.27
N PHE A 78 -12.29 12.24 -4.43
CA PHE A 78 -12.87 10.90 -4.58
C PHE A 78 -12.35 10.20 -5.84
N PHE A 79 -12.55 8.88 -5.87
CA PHE A 79 -12.29 8.03 -7.03
C PHE A 79 -13.59 7.48 -7.61
N VAL A 80 -13.58 7.19 -8.91
CA VAL A 80 -14.71 6.56 -9.61
C VAL A 80 -14.25 5.31 -10.34
N GLU A 81 -15.00 4.24 -10.18
CA GLU A 81 -14.91 2.99 -10.96
C GLU A 81 -16.14 2.89 -11.85
N VAL A 82 -15.93 2.70 -13.16
CA VAL A 82 -16.99 2.62 -14.17
C VAL A 82 -17.09 1.19 -14.70
N LYS A 83 -18.33 0.70 -14.85
CA LYS A 83 -18.61 -0.60 -15.45
C LYS A 83 -19.53 -0.44 -16.67
N LYS A 84 -19.65 -1.52 -17.45
CA LYS A 84 -20.54 -1.53 -18.63
C LYS A 84 -21.99 -1.43 -18.22
N VAL A 85 -22.78 -0.75 -19.04
CA VAL A 85 -24.25 -0.73 -18.96
C VAL A 85 -24.81 -2.14 -19.13
N GLY A 86 -25.87 -2.46 -18.38
CA GLY A 86 -26.53 -3.76 -18.39
C GLY A 86 -25.80 -4.87 -17.64
N ILE A 87 -24.71 -4.54 -16.96
CA ILE A 87 -24.02 -5.43 -16.03
C ILE A 87 -24.21 -4.85 -14.62
N PRO A 88 -24.88 -5.57 -13.70
CA PRO A 88 -25.07 -5.10 -12.33
C PRO A 88 -23.72 -4.77 -11.68
N LEU A 89 -23.69 -3.73 -10.85
CA LEU A 89 -22.50 -3.40 -10.08
C LEU A 89 -22.28 -4.47 -9.00
N GLU A 90 -21.38 -5.40 -9.28
CA GLU A 90 -21.05 -6.48 -8.38
C GLU A 90 -20.24 -5.97 -7.18
N ARG A 91 -20.29 -6.76 -6.10
CA ARG A 91 -19.56 -6.48 -4.87
C ARG A 91 -18.06 -6.26 -5.08
N GLU A 92 -17.48 -6.93 -6.07
CA GLU A 92 -16.03 -6.83 -6.36
C GLU A 92 -15.64 -5.46 -6.91
N ALA A 93 -16.45 -4.83 -7.77
CA ALA A 93 -16.21 -3.47 -8.25
C ALA A 93 -16.30 -2.45 -7.11
N ASP A 94 -17.33 -2.56 -6.27
CA ASP A 94 -17.50 -1.73 -5.07
C ASP A 94 -16.26 -1.87 -4.15
N LYS A 95 -15.83 -3.11 -3.91
CA LYS A 95 -14.69 -3.42 -3.05
C LYS A 95 -13.37 -2.89 -3.60
N GLN A 96 -13.17 -2.97 -4.92
CA GLN A 96 -11.98 -2.46 -5.59
C GLN A 96 -11.83 -0.94 -5.39
N VAL A 97 -12.84 -0.15 -5.71
CA VAL A 97 -12.77 1.32 -5.60
C VAL A 97 -12.65 1.79 -4.15
N ILE A 98 -13.34 1.12 -3.21
CA ILE A 98 -13.21 1.39 -1.77
C ILE A 98 -11.78 1.13 -1.31
N SER A 99 -11.22 -0.03 -1.68
CA SER A 99 -9.87 -0.44 -1.27
C SER A 99 -8.81 0.50 -1.84
N TYR A 100 -8.98 0.92 -3.11
CA TYR A 100 -8.09 1.88 -3.73
C TYR A 100 -8.14 3.26 -3.03
N ALA A 101 -9.35 3.79 -2.81
CA ALA A 101 -9.54 5.07 -2.13
C ALA A 101 -8.96 5.04 -0.70
N LEU A 102 -9.21 3.97 0.05
CA LEU A 102 -8.65 3.79 1.40
C LEU A 102 -7.12 3.74 1.37
N SER A 103 -6.53 3.03 0.41
CA SER A 103 -5.07 2.93 0.25
C SER A 103 -4.42 4.27 -0.08
N LYS A 104 -5.14 5.16 -0.76
CA LYS A 104 -4.72 6.53 -1.08
C LYS A 104 -5.19 7.58 -0.07
N ARG A 105 -5.79 7.15 1.05
CA ARG A 105 -6.31 8.03 2.13
C ARG A 105 -7.33 9.06 1.62
N VAL A 106 -8.15 8.66 0.65
CA VAL A 106 -9.25 9.46 0.11
C VAL A 106 -10.56 8.99 0.73
N SER A 107 -11.35 9.93 1.26
CA SER A 107 -12.52 9.62 2.10
C SER A 107 -13.71 9.09 1.32
N PHE A 108 -13.79 9.32 0.01
CA PHE A 108 -14.95 8.96 -0.80
C PHE A 108 -14.56 8.15 -2.04
N ALA A 109 -15.46 7.24 -2.43
CA ALA A 109 -15.36 6.46 -3.64
C ALA A 109 -16.74 6.31 -4.29
N VAL A 110 -16.77 6.09 -5.60
CA VAL A 110 -17.99 5.93 -6.39
C VAL A 110 -17.83 4.71 -7.29
N SER A 111 -18.83 3.85 -7.36
CA SER A 111 -18.96 2.87 -8.43
C SER A 111 -20.22 3.18 -9.25
N THR A 112 -20.12 3.09 -10.58
CA THR A 112 -21.24 3.38 -11.47
C THR A 112 -21.15 2.66 -12.80
N ASN A 113 -22.31 2.33 -13.36
CA ASN A 113 -22.49 1.94 -14.76
C ASN A 113 -23.54 2.85 -15.46
N PHE A 114 -23.84 3.99 -14.86
CA PHE A 114 -24.92 4.92 -15.15
C PHE A 114 -26.32 4.43 -14.77
N GLU A 115 -26.64 3.13 -14.92
CA GLU A 115 -27.92 2.57 -14.42
C GLU A 115 -27.96 2.61 -12.89
N GLU A 116 -26.85 2.23 -12.28
CA GLU A 116 -26.64 2.30 -10.84
C GLU A 116 -25.50 3.26 -10.54
N LEU A 117 -25.62 3.98 -9.43
CA LEU A 117 -24.55 4.79 -8.87
C LEU A 117 -24.52 4.61 -7.36
N LYS A 118 -23.34 4.28 -6.82
CA LYS A 118 -23.12 4.06 -5.38
C LYS A 118 -22.02 4.97 -4.90
N ILE A 119 -22.28 5.71 -3.83
CA ILE A 119 -21.31 6.57 -3.15
C ILE A 119 -20.93 5.90 -1.83
N PHE A 120 -19.62 5.80 -1.58
CA PHE A 120 -19.07 5.21 -0.36
C PHE A 120 -18.31 6.26 0.43
N CYS A 121 -18.51 6.27 1.76
CA CYS A 121 -17.60 6.89 2.70
C CYS A 121 -16.63 5.80 3.18
N VAL A 122 -15.41 5.78 2.64
CA VAL A 122 -14.51 4.62 2.78
C VAL A 122 -13.87 4.49 4.16
N GLU A 123 -13.80 5.57 4.92
CA GLU A 123 -13.24 5.59 6.26
C GLU A 123 -14.21 5.08 7.34
N GLN A 124 -15.45 4.75 6.98
CA GLN A 124 -16.40 4.16 7.92
C GLN A 124 -16.18 2.65 8.09
N GLU A 125 -16.53 2.14 9.24
CA GLU A 125 -16.60 0.70 9.47
C GLU A 125 -17.68 0.05 8.59
N ASN A 126 -17.35 -1.05 7.92
CA ASN A 126 -18.24 -1.75 6.98
C ASN A 126 -18.73 -0.88 5.79
N ALA A 127 -17.82 -0.10 5.18
CA ALA A 127 -18.14 0.80 4.06
C ALA A 127 -18.82 0.08 2.90
N LEU A 128 -18.39 -1.16 2.60
CA LEU A 128 -18.95 -1.98 1.54
C LEU A 128 -20.44 -2.33 1.77
N ARG A 129 -20.84 -2.54 3.03
CA ARG A 129 -22.23 -2.84 3.40
C ARG A 129 -23.06 -1.59 3.63
N ASN A 130 -22.46 -0.56 4.24
CA ASN A 130 -23.11 0.67 4.64
C ASN A 130 -22.82 1.79 3.66
N LYS A 131 -23.35 1.69 2.45
CA LYS A 131 -23.18 2.72 1.41
C LYS A 131 -23.64 4.08 1.90
N PHE A 132 -22.96 5.16 1.47
CA PHE A 132 -23.34 6.54 1.84
C PHE A 132 -24.60 6.95 1.08
N ARG A 133 -24.63 6.72 -0.24
CA ARG A 133 -25.80 6.94 -1.11
C ARG A 133 -25.87 5.86 -2.17
N VAL A 134 -27.08 5.54 -2.61
CA VAL A 134 -27.32 4.58 -3.66
C VAL A 134 -28.43 5.10 -4.58
N PHE A 135 -28.19 5.04 -5.87
CA PHE A 135 -29.15 5.27 -6.93
C PHE A 135 -29.26 3.98 -7.74
N ASN A 136 -30.43 3.36 -7.74
CA ASN A 136 -30.66 2.07 -8.39
C ASN A 136 -31.20 2.21 -9.82
N SER A 137 -31.48 3.42 -10.24
CA SER A 137 -31.86 3.77 -11.60
C SER A 137 -31.51 5.22 -11.90
N PRO A 138 -31.35 5.60 -13.20
CA PRO A 138 -31.11 6.99 -13.57
C PRO A 138 -32.21 7.96 -13.14
N ASP A 139 -33.45 7.49 -13.01
CA ASP A 139 -34.57 8.32 -12.54
C ASP A 139 -34.38 8.80 -11.09
N GLU A 140 -33.66 8.01 -10.31
CA GLU A 140 -33.33 8.38 -8.92
C GLU A 140 -32.35 9.56 -8.83
N TYR A 141 -31.63 9.90 -9.90
CA TYR A 141 -30.78 11.10 -9.92
C TYR A 141 -31.57 12.38 -9.74
N LEU A 142 -32.81 12.41 -10.21
CA LEU A 142 -33.70 13.57 -10.07
C LEU A 142 -34.60 13.49 -8.83
N SER A 143 -35.10 12.27 -8.50
CA SER A 143 -35.93 12.11 -7.30
C SER A 143 -35.14 12.30 -6.01
N ASN A 144 -33.83 12.00 -6.03
CA ASN A 144 -32.89 12.20 -4.92
C ASN A 144 -31.79 13.22 -5.27
N PHE A 145 -32.18 14.30 -5.93
CA PHE A 145 -31.24 15.27 -6.48
C PHE A 145 -30.29 15.89 -5.44
N ASP A 146 -30.80 16.17 -4.24
CA ASP A 146 -29.99 16.71 -3.14
C ASP A 146 -28.87 15.72 -2.71
N ASP A 147 -29.13 14.41 -2.77
CA ASP A 147 -28.14 13.38 -2.51
C ASP A 147 -27.12 13.27 -3.68
N LEU A 148 -27.54 13.49 -4.92
CA LEU A 148 -26.64 13.51 -6.08
C LEU A 148 -25.68 14.70 -6.00
N LEU A 149 -26.15 15.85 -5.50
CA LEU A 149 -25.33 17.06 -5.31
C LEU A 149 -24.15 16.86 -4.35
N PHE A 150 -24.13 15.79 -3.51
CA PHE A 150 -22.94 15.46 -2.74
C PHE A 150 -21.74 15.06 -3.63
N LEU A 151 -21.97 14.75 -4.90
CA LEU A 151 -20.91 14.58 -5.89
C LEU A 151 -20.56 15.85 -6.68
N SER A 152 -21.23 16.98 -6.43
CA SER A 152 -20.93 18.22 -7.11
C SER A 152 -19.59 18.81 -6.67
N LYS A 153 -18.92 19.50 -7.58
CA LYS A 153 -17.66 20.21 -7.28
C LYS A 153 -17.83 21.19 -6.12
N GLU A 154 -18.92 21.94 -6.12
CA GLU A 154 -19.25 22.91 -5.07
C GLU A 154 -19.34 22.24 -3.69
N SER A 155 -20.00 21.07 -3.60
CA SER A 155 -20.12 20.32 -2.33
C SER A 155 -18.77 19.92 -1.76
N PHE A 156 -17.81 19.56 -2.60
CA PHE A 156 -16.45 19.26 -2.17
C PHE A 156 -15.65 20.51 -1.81
N GLU A 157 -15.75 21.59 -2.59
CA GLU A 157 -15.09 22.88 -2.30
C GLU A 157 -15.53 23.46 -0.95
N GLN A 158 -16.83 23.37 -0.65
CA GLN A 158 -17.40 23.83 0.61
C GLN A 158 -17.32 22.84 1.76
N GLY A 159 -16.86 21.62 1.49
CA GLY A 159 -16.77 20.52 2.47
C GLY A 159 -18.12 19.99 2.93
N LEU A 160 -19.21 20.20 2.18
CA LEU A 160 -20.57 19.78 2.55
C LEU A 160 -20.72 18.28 2.60
N THR A 161 -20.13 17.54 1.65
CA THR A 161 -20.13 16.08 1.58
C THR A 161 -19.52 15.48 2.84
N LEU A 162 -18.38 16.00 3.28
CA LEU A 162 -17.71 15.52 4.50
C LEU A 162 -18.54 15.84 5.75
N LYS A 163 -19.04 17.08 5.88
CA LYS A 163 -19.90 17.52 7.00
C LYS A 163 -21.16 16.66 7.10
N LYS A 164 -21.76 16.29 5.96
CA LYS A 164 -22.92 15.40 5.92
C LYS A 164 -22.59 14.01 6.41
N ALA A 165 -21.49 13.43 5.92
CA ALA A 165 -21.01 12.12 6.39
C ALA A 165 -20.72 12.13 7.91
N GLU A 166 -20.16 13.21 8.44
CA GLU A 166 -19.93 13.39 9.88
C GLU A 166 -21.23 13.49 10.66
N SER A 167 -22.19 14.31 10.19
CA SER A 167 -23.50 14.49 10.86
C SER A 167 -24.33 13.22 10.88
N GLU A 168 -24.20 12.35 9.89
CA GLU A 168 -24.83 11.03 9.85
C GLU A 168 -24.06 9.97 10.66
N GLY A 169 -22.97 10.37 11.31
CA GLY A 169 -22.17 9.47 12.14
C GLY A 169 -21.32 8.46 11.36
N ARG A 170 -21.17 8.65 10.04
CA ARG A 170 -20.38 7.76 9.18
C ARG A 170 -18.90 7.75 9.54
N LEU A 171 -18.39 8.81 10.11
CA LEU A 171 -16.99 8.99 10.52
C LEU A 171 -16.76 8.87 12.03
N LYS A 172 -17.73 8.37 12.80
CA LYS A 172 -17.59 8.17 14.26
C LYS A 172 -16.47 7.20 14.63
N ARG A 173 -16.24 6.18 13.79
CA ARG A 173 -15.18 5.19 13.95
C ARG A 173 -14.40 5.12 12.64
N ARG A 174 -13.53 6.11 12.42
CA ARG A 174 -12.67 6.14 11.25
C ARG A 174 -11.73 4.94 11.27
N VAL A 175 -11.67 4.26 10.15
CA VAL A 175 -10.74 3.14 9.91
C VAL A 175 -9.79 3.56 8.81
N SER A 176 -8.50 3.56 9.11
CA SER A 176 -7.44 3.81 8.12
C SER A 176 -6.86 2.49 7.62
N ILE A 177 -6.24 2.52 6.45
CA ILE A 177 -5.55 1.36 5.88
C ILE A 177 -4.46 0.85 6.82
N ASP A 178 -3.72 1.76 7.46
CA ASP A 178 -2.65 1.45 8.40
C ASP A 178 -3.19 0.62 9.57
N ARG A 179 -4.32 1.01 10.13
CA ARG A 179 -4.94 0.30 11.25
C ARG A 179 -5.44 -1.09 10.85
N ARG A 180 -6.09 -1.21 9.69
CA ARG A 180 -6.59 -2.51 9.20
C ARG A 180 -5.45 -3.47 8.92
N LEU A 181 -4.49 -3.03 8.14
CA LEU A 181 -3.32 -3.85 7.80
C LEU A 181 -2.56 -4.27 9.08
N LEU A 182 -2.42 -3.34 10.04
CA LEU A 182 -1.82 -3.66 11.35
C LEU A 182 -2.60 -4.76 12.08
N GLU A 183 -3.92 -4.65 12.16
CA GLU A 183 -4.77 -5.63 12.84
C GLU A 183 -4.66 -7.01 12.18
N ASP A 184 -4.60 -7.07 10.85
CA ASP A 184 -4.46 -8.32 10.11
C ASP A 184 -3.05 -8.92 10.23
N LEU A 185 -1.99 -8.12 10.17
CA LEU A 185 -0.61 -8.58 10.44
C LEU A 185 -0.45 -9.10 11.88
N MET A 186 -1.08 -8.44 12.86
CA MET A 186 -1.09 -8.90 14.24
C MET A 186 -1.83 -10.23 14.38
N HIS A 187 -2.92 -10.42 13.64
CA HIS A 187 -3.63 -11.69 13.61
C HIS A 187 -2.79 -12.80 12.98
N MET A 188 -2.13 -12.53 11.85
CA MET A 188 -1.20 -13.46 11.19
C MET A 188 -0.09 -13.89 12.16
N ARG A 189 0.52 -12.93 12.85
CA ARG A 189 1.53 -13.17 13.89
C ARG A 189 1.04 -14.14 14.97
N SER A 190 -0.17 -13.89 15.46
CA SER A 190 -0.81 -14.75 16.49
C SER A 190 -1.05 -16.18 16.01
N LEU A 191 -1.45 -16.35 14.76
CA LEU A 191 -1.64 -17.68 14.15
C LEU A 191 -0.31 -18.45 14.08
N ILE A 192 0.75 -17.82 13.59
CA ILE A 192 2.08 -18.44 13.49
C ILE A 192 2.62 -18.78 14.88
N ALA A 193 2.51 -17.83 15.83
CA ALA A 193 2.98 -18.04 17.21
C ALA A 193 2.31 -19.22 17.88
N SER A 194 0.98 -19.36 17.71
CA SER A 194 0.20 -20.46 18.27
C SER A 194 0.58 -21.81 17.65
N ASP A 195 0.88 -21.82 16.35
CA ASP A 195 1.29 -23.03 15.65
C ASP A 195 2.70 -23.48 16.05
N ILE A 196 3.63 -22.54 16.17
CA ILE A 196 4.99 -22.82 16.65
C ILE A 196 4.94 -23.39 18.09
N GLU A 197 4.13 -22.80 18.99
CA GLU A 197 4.01 -23.31 20.34
C GLU A 197 3.43 -24.72 20.40
N LYS A 198 2.45 -25.02 19.54
CA LYS A 198 1.82 -26.32 19.43
C LYS A 198 2.78 -27.37 18.84
N SER A 199 3.53 -27.02 17.81
CA SER A 199 4.37 -27.94 17.06
C SER A 199 5.76 -28.13 17.70
N TYR A 200 6.24 -27.14 18.45
CA TYR A 200 7.55 -27.07 19.09
C TYR A 200 7.45 -26.56 20.53
N PRO A 201 6.72 -27.27 21.43
CA PRO A 201 6.44 -26.76 22.78
C PRO A 201 7.74 -26.58 23.58
N GLY A 202 7.94 -25.35 24.07
CA GLY A 202 9.10 -24.98 24.88
C GLY A 202 10.45 -24.94 24.17
N LYS A 203 10.52 -25.18 22.85
CA LYS A 203 11.78 -25.23 22.09
C LYS A 203 12.39 -23.84 21.90
N TYR A 204 11.56 -22.84 21.64
CA TYR A 204 12.01 -21.48 21.30
C TYR A 204 11.68 -20.49 22.42
N GLN A 205 12.62 -19.63 22.74
CA GLN A 205 12.37 -18.47 23.61
C GLN A 205 11.45 -17.45 22.87
N ILE A 206 10.88 -16.51 23.64
CA ILE A 206 9.94 -15.52 23.09
C ILE A 206 10.58 -14.69 21.98
N ASN A 207 11.80 -14.22 22.17
CA ASN A 207 12.53 -13.40 21.18
C ASN A 207 12.83 -14.21 19.92
N GLU A 208 13.25 -15.47 20.04
CA GLU A 208 13.51 -16.35 18.90
C GLU A 208 12.26 -16.62 18.08
N LYS A 209 11.12 -16.87 18.76
CA LYS A 209 9.82 -17.00 18.09
C LYS A 209 9.46 -15.73 17.33
N ASP A 210 9.70 -14.59 17.96
CA ASP A 210 9.40 -13.29 17.42
C ASP A 210 10.18 -13.01 16.13
N GLU A 211 11.48 -13.33 16.11
CA GLU A 211 12.35 -13.21 14.96
C GLU A 211 11.97 -14.17 13.82
N ILE A 212 11.63 -15.41 14.15
CA ILE A 212 11.14 -16.40 13.18
C ILE A 212 9.86 -15.92 12.50
N ILE A 213 8.88 -15.46 13.29
CA ILE A 213 7.60 -14.97 12.80
C ILE A 213 7.80 -13.73 11.92
N GLN A 214 8.62 -12.80 12.37
CA GLN A 214 8.93 -11.58 11.64
C GLN A 214 9.46 -11.90 10.25
N ARG A 215 10.49 -12.73 10.18
CA ARG A 215 11.13 -13.09 8.91
C ARG A 215 10.16 -13.76 7.93
N ILE A 216 9.24 -14.59 8.43
CA ILE A 216 8.23 -15.24 7.59
C ILE A 216 7.27 -14.18 7.03
N ILE A 217 6.77 -13.26 7.85
CA ILE A 217 5.84 -12.22 7.43
C ILE A 217 6.51 -11.26 6.44
N ASP A 218 7.76 -10.88 6.67
CA ASP A 218 8.52 -10.00 5.76
C ASP A 218 8.69 -10.64 4.38
N ARG A 219 9.02 -11.93 4.33
CA ARG A 219 9.10 -12.69 3.07
C ARG A 219 7.75 -12.72 2.34
N LEU A 220 6.66 -12.97 3.06
CA LEU A 220 5.32 -13.00 2.48
C LEU A 220 4.92 -11.63 1.89
N ILE A 221 5.19 -10.55 2.61
CA ILE A 221 4.91 -9.18 2.14
C ILE A 221 5.77 -8.83 0.92
N PHE A 222 7.05 -9.22 0.92
CA PHE A 222 7.91 -8.99 -0.24
C PHE A 222 7.35 -9.69 -1.48
N ILE A 223 6.99 -10.97 -1.37
CA ILE A 223 6.41 -11.74 -2.48
C ILE A 223 5.12 -11.10 -2.96
N ARG A 224 4.23 -10.73 -2.03
CA ARG A 224 2.96 -10.10 -2.35
C ARG A 224 3.14 -8.75 -3.06
N ARG A 225 4.12 -7.94 -2.62
CA ARG A 225 4.49 -6.69 -3.31
C ARG A 225 4.99 -6.97 -4.73
N CYS A 226 5.84 -7.99 -4.91
CA CYS A 226 6.32 -8.38 -6.25
C CYS A 226 5.17 -8.80 -7.16
N GLU A 227 4.15 -9.48 -6.63
CA GLU A 227 2.94 -9.84 -7.40
C GLU A 227 2.19 -8.60 -7.86
N ASP A 228 1.93 -7.65 -6.96
CA ASP A 228 1.17 -6.45 -7.27
C ASP A 228 1.88 -5.51 -8.24
N THR A 229 3.20 -5.42 -8.12
CA THR A 229 4.02 -4.59 -9.03
C THR A 229 4.39 -5.29 -10.34
N GLY A 230 4.04 -6.58 -10.51
CA GLY A 230 4.30 -7.32 -11.75
C GLY A 230 5.72 -7.84 -11.95
N ILE A 231 6.49 -7.86 -10.88
CA ILE A 231 7.86 -8.37 -10.90
C ILE A 231 7.99 -9.77 -10.28
N ASN A 232 6.86 -10.41 -9.99
CA ASN A 232 6.81 -11.77 -9.47
C ASN A 232 7.45 -12.78 -10.44
N LEU A 233 7.91 -13.88 -9.89
CA LEU A 233 8.38 -15.02 -10.65
C LEU A 233 7.15 -15.83 -11.13
N GLU A 234 7.22 -16.34 -12.36
CA GLU A 234 6.13 -17.14 -12.95
C GLU A 234 5.87 -18.40 -12.11
N ASN A 235 4.59 -18.69 -11.86
CA ASN A 235 4.14 -19.84 -11.08
C ASN A 235 4.73 -19.92 -9.66
N LEU A 236 5.05 -18.79 -9.05
CA LEU A 236 5.60 -18.68 -7.69
C LEU A 236 4.91 -17.53 -6.93
N THR A 237 3.60 -17.61 -6.84
CA THR A 237 2.74 -16.63 -6.18
C THR A 237 2.12 -17.18 -4.90
N LEU A 238 1.72 -16.29 -3.99
CA LEU A 238 0.94 -16.67 -2.81
C LEU A 238 -0.47 -17.14 -3.19
N GLY A 239 -1.01 -16.69 -4.35
CA GLY A 239 -2.27 -17.19 -4.91
C GLY A 239 -2.22 -18.68 -5.18
N GLU A 240 -1.14 -19.19 -5.77
CA GLU A 240 -0.96 -20.65 -5.98
C GLU A 240 -0.94 -21.42 -4.66
N VAL A 241 -0.35 -20.86 -3.60
CA VAL A 241 -0.35 -21.49 -2.28
C VAL A 241 -1.76 -21.66 -1.73
N GLN A 242 -2.65 -20.70 -2.00
CA GLN A 242 -4.06 -20.77 -1.57
C GLN A 242 -4.83 -21.92 -2.26
N GLU A 243 -4.55 -22.16 -3.54
CA GLU A 243 -5.26 -23.18 -4.33
C GLU A 243 -4.82 -24.62 -3.99
N LEU A 244 -3.66 -24.78 -3.41
CA LEU A 244 -3.12 -26.12 -3.10
C LEU A 244 -3.81 -26.76 -1.88
N PRO A 245 -3.83 -28.11 -1.79
CA PRO A 245 -4.18 -28.83 -0.57
C PRO A 245 -3.26 -28.43 0.60
N GLU A 246 -3.78 -28.49 1.83
CA GLU A 246 -3.08 -28.05 3.04
C GLU A 246 -1.71 -28.74 3.24
N ASP A 247 -1.62 -30.03 2.95
CA ASP A 247 -0.38 -30.83 3.06
C ASP A 247 0.72 -30.38 2.10
N LYS A 248 0.37 -29.68 1.02
CA LYS A 248 1.30 -29.18 0.00
C LYS A 248 1.60 -27.67 0.13
N ALA A 249 0.74 -26.91 0.80
CA ALA A 249 0.83 -25.46 0.85
C ALA A 249 2.18 -24.96 1.44
N TYR A 250 2.66 -25.58 2.53
CA TYR A 250 3.92 -25.16 3.14
C TYR A 250 5.15 -25.57 2.32
N LEU A 251 5.12 -26.71 1.65
CA LEU A 251 6.20 -27.14 0.76
C LEU A 251 6.32 -26.19 -0.43
N LYS A 252 5.19 -25.77 -1.02
CA LYS A 252 5.17 -24.77 -2.09
C LYS A 252 5.72 -23.43 -1.61
N LEU A 253 5.36 -22.99 -0.41
CA LEU A 253 5.90 -21.75 0.15
C LEU A 253 7.43 -21.80 0.33
N LYS A 254 7.98 -22.93 0.79
CA LYS A 254 9.44 -23.12 0.87
C LYS A 254 10.12 -23.11 -0.50
N GLU A 255 9.49 -23.69 -1.52
CA GLU A 255 9.95 -23.61 -2.91
C GLU A 255 10.02 -22.14 -3.37
N ILE A 256 8.96 -21.38 -3.12
CA ILE A 256 8.88 -19.93 -3.44
C ILE A 256 10.02 -19.18 -2.75
N PHE A 257 10.22 -19.36 -1.44
CA PHE A 257 11.30 -18.71 -0.69
C PHE A 257 12.68 -19.02 -1.29
N LYS A 258 12.94 -20.27 -1.63
CA LYS A 258 14.20 -20.67 -2.27
C LYS A 258 14.40 -20.00 -3.61
N ARG A 259 13.39 -19.99 -4.47
CA ARG A 259 13.47 -19.36 -5.79
C ARG A 259 13.64 -17.85 -5.73
N TYR A 260 12.97 -17.18 -4.77
CA TYR A 260 13.17 -15.75 -4.52
C TYR A 260 14.61 -15.46 -4.03
N ASN A 261 15.19 -16.34 -3.20
CA ASN A 261 16.60 -16.25 -2.84
C ASN A 261 17.52 -16.38 -4.05
N ASP A 262 17.30 -17.39 -4.90
CA ASP A 262 18.11 -17.64 -6.09
C ASP A 262 18.11 -16.46 -7.06
N VAL A 263 16.96 -15.79 -7.24
CA VAL A 263 16.80 -14.69 -8.18
C VAL A 263 17.23 -13.34 -7.59
N TYR A 264 16.75 -13.02 -6.39
CA TYR A 264 16.96 -11.69 -5.80
C TYR A 264 18.21 -11.61 -4.93
N ASN A 265 18.74 -12.74 -4.45
CA ASN A 265 19.96 -12.85 -3.64
C ASN A 265 20.01 -11.81 -2.51
N SER A 266 18.93 -11.72 -1.73
CA SER A 266 18.83 -10.76 -0.62
C SER A 266 18.96 -11.45 0.73
N GLY A 267 19.52 -10.77 1.73
CA GLY A 267 19.59 -11.24 3.11
C GLY A 267 18.23 -11.68 3.68
N LEU A 268 17.12 -11.14 3.15
CA LEU A 268 15.75 -11.49 3.54
C LEU A 268 15.42 -12.97 3.29
N PHE A 269 15.82 -13.53 2.13
CA PHE A 269 15.54 -14.90 1.74
C PHE A 269 16.69 -15.86 2.03
N ALA A 270 17.89 -15.35 2.32
CA ALA A 270 19.04 -16.17 2.66
C ALA A 270 18.75 -17.04 3.90
N ILE A 271 19.28 -18.26 3.92
CA ILE A 271 19.20 -19.16 5.10
C ILE A 271 20.00 -18.48 6.22
N ALA A 272 19.31 -18.03 7.25
CA ALA A 272 19.93 -17.39 8.39
C ALA A 272 20.62 -18.43 9.30
N LYS A 273 21.86 -18.16 9.70
CA LYS A 273 22.59 -19.04 10.64
C LYS A 273 21.94 -19.04 12.02
N ASP A 274 21.43 -17.87 12.42
CA ASP A 274 20.93 -17.61 13.77
C ASP A 274 19.39 -17.55 13.85
N ASN A 275 18.68 -17.92 12.78
CA ASN A 275 17.23 -17.92 12.74
C ASN A 275 16.68 -19.20 12.14
N ASP A 276 15.85 -19.91 12.89
CA ASP A 276 15.30 -21.22 12.51
C ASP A 276 14.08 -21.16 11.59
N CYS A 277 13.75 -20.02 10.98
CA CYS A 277 12.56 -19.87 10.12
C CYS A 277 12.52 -20.88 8.95
N ASP A 278 13.67 -21.29 8.45
CA ASP A 278 13.78 -22.26 7.36
C ASP A 278 13.75 -23.73 7.86
N LYS A 279 13.93 -23.95 9.17
CA LYS A 279 13.97 -25.27 9.82
C LYS A 279 12.63 -25.70 10.40
N ILE A 280 11.74 -24.75 10.69
CA ILE A 280 10.41 -25.05 11.23
C ILE A 280 9.44 -25.51 10.13
N THR A 281 8.36 -26.13 10.55
CA THR A 281 7.21 -26.45 9.70
C THR A 281 5.97 -25.77 10.29
N ILE A 282 5.21 -25.07 9.45
CA ILE A 282 3.95 -24.42 9.81
C ILE A 282 2.81 -25.19 9.17
N ASN A 283 1.72 -25.31 9.89
CA ASN A 283 0.51 -26.00 9.42
C ASN A 283 0.02 -25.36 8.10
N GLY A 284 -0.27 -26.18 7.09
CA GLY A 284 -0.66 -25.72 5.76
C GLY A 284 -1.96 -24.92 5.73
N ALA A 285 -2.92 -25.25 6.61
CA ALA A 285 -4.15 -24.46 6.74
C ALA A 285 -3.84 -23.03 7.22
N ILE A 286 -2.86 -22.85 8.11
CA ILE A 286 -2.39 -21.54 8.55
C ILE A 286 -1.71 -20.82 7.39
N ILE A 287 -0.82 -21.49 6.65
CA ILE A 287 -0.14 -20.90 5.50
C ILE A 287 -1.15 -20.36 4.47
N LYS A 288 -2.19 -21.13 4.15
CA LYS A 288 -3.27 -20.66 3.25
C LYS A 288 -3.99 -19.42 3.79
N LYS A 289 -4.26 -19.37 5.09
CA LYS A 289 -4.85 -18.17 5.72
C LYS A 289 -3.91 -16.96 5.67
N LEU A 290 -2.61 -17.16 5.94
CA LEU A 290 -1.62 -16.07 5.84
C LEU A 290 -1.55 -15.51 4.41
N ALA A 291 -1.51 -16.39 3.41
CA ALA A 291 -1.56 -15.99 2.01
C ALA A 291 -2.84 -15.20 1.72
N HIS A 292 -4.02 -15.71 2.14
CA HIS A 292 -5.30 -15.05 1.94
C HIS A 292 -5.35 -13.64 2.55
N TYR A 293 -4.89 -13.46 3.79
CA TYR A 293 -4.91 -12.16 4.48
C TYR A 293 -3.97 -11.10 3.88
N LEU A 294 -3.12 -11.47 2.94
CA LEU A 294 -2.33 -10.53 2.14
C LEU A 294 -3.00 -10.13 0.82
N TYR A 295 -4.09 -10.78 0.42
CA TYR A 295 -4.92 -10.35 -0.70
C TYR A 295 -6.17 -9.63 -0.22
N GLU A 296 -6.75 -10.08 0.88
CA GLU A 296 -8.02 -9.60 1.38
C GLU A 296 -8.00 -9.48 2.91
N SER A 297 -8.58 -8.40 3.43
CA SER A 297 -8.71 -8.22 4.88
C SER A 297 -9.49 -9.37 5.51
N LYS A 298 -9.19 -9.67 6.76
CA LYS A 298 -9.80 -10.77 7.53
C LYS A 298 -11.35 -10.74 7.52
N ASP A 299 -11.94 -9.55 7.48
CA ASP A 299 -13.40 -9.35 7.43
C ASP A 299 -13.99 -9.41 6.02
N GLY A 300 -13.15 -9.55 4.98
CA GLY A 300 -13.57 -9.63 3.58
C GLY A 300 -14.06 -8.31 3.00
N GLU A 301 -13.75 -7.18 3.63
CA GLU A 301 -14.24 -5.86 3.22
C GLU A 301 -13.30 -5.13 2.27
N TYR A 302 -11.99 -5.44 2.31
CA TYR A 302 -10.97 -4.72 1.57
C TYR A 302 -10.02 -5.68 0.83
N ILE A 303 -9.63 -5.28 -0.37
CA ILE A 303 -8.56 -5.92 -1.12
C ILE A 303 -7.26 -5.18 -0.78
N TYR A 304 -6.25 -5.92 -0.34
CA TYR A 304 -4.90 -5.38 -0.21
C TYR A 304 -4.19 -5.48 -1.55
N ASN A 305 -3.77 -4.32 -2.05
CA ASN A 305 -2.83 -4.23 -3.16
C ASN A 305 -1.66 -3.39 -2.69
N PHE A 306 -0.52 -4.02 -2.54
CA PHE A 306 0.67 -3.37 -1.99
C PHE A 306 1.32 -2.38 -2.96
N ASP A 307 0.91 -2.35 -4.24
CA ASP A 307 1.29 -1.28 -5.16
C ASP A 307 0.50 0.02 -4.91
N TRP A 308 -0.71 -0.09 -4.39
CA TRP A 308 -1.52 1.08 -4.01
C TRP A 308 -1.11 1.67 -2.66
N ILE A 309 -0.58 0.83 -1.74
CA ILE A 309 -0.14 1.26 -0.41
C ILE A 309 1.21 1.95 -0.55
N ASP A 310 1.26 3.23 -0.16
CA ASP A 310 2.50 3.98 -0.19
C ASP A 310 3.52 3.40 0.81
N ALA A 311 4.81 3.47 0.49
CA ALA A 311 5.86 2.83 1.30
C ALA A 311 5.96 3.40 2.73
N ASP A 312 5.57 4.67 2.93
CA ASP A 312 5.51 5.29 4.25
C ASP A 312 4.37 4.73 5.10
N VAL A 313 3.21 4.40 4.48
CA VAL A 313 2.10 3.72 5.16
C VAL A 313 2.55 2.35 5.64
N LEU A 314 3.20 1.58 4.76
CA LEU A 314 3.74 0.28 5.12
C LEU A 314 4.77 0.39 6.25
N GLY A 315 5.65 1.39 6.19
CA GLY A 315 6.62 1.69 7.26
C GLY A 315 5.94 1.98 8.61
N GLN A 316 4.89 2.79 8.62
CA GLN A 316 4.10 3.09 9.83
C GLN A 316 3.42 1.86 10.41
N VAL A 317 2.82 1.04 9.56
CA VAL A 317 2.19 -0.22 9.99
C VAL A 317 3.21 -1.13 10.65
N TYR A 318 4.37 -1.26 10.02
CA TYR A 318 5.46 -2.08 10.54
C TYR A 318 6.02 -1.58 11.87
N GLU A 319 6.23 -0.30 12.02
CA GLU A 319 6.70 0.29 13.28
C GLU A 319 5.71 0.02 14.42
N GLN A 320 4.40 0.23 14.17
CA GLN A 320 3.36 -0.09 15.15
C GLN A 320 3.26 -1.60 15.41
N TYR A 321 3.44 -2.42 14.39
CA TYR A 321 3.47 -3.87 14.48
C TYR A 321 4.65 -4.36 15.34
N LEU A 322 5.84 -3.83 15.13
CA LEU A 322 7.03 -4.18 15.93
C LEU A 322 6.92 -3.72 17.38
N GLY A 323 6.26 -2.61 17.62
CA GLY A 323 5.99 -2.13 18.97
C GLY A 323 5.08 -3.03 19.81
N LYS A 324 4.52 -4.10 19.24
CA LYS A 324 3.68 -5.08 19.93
C LYS A 324 4.45 -6.38 20.12
N LEU A 325 4.92 -6.61 21.32
CA LEU A 325 5.71 -7.79 21.68
C LEU A 325 4.82 -8.96 22.10
N LEU A 326 5.30 -10.18 21.82
CA LEU A 326 4.75 -11.39 22.43
C LEU A 326 5.14 -11.41 23.92
N ALA A 327 4.19 -11.62 24.78
CA ALA A 327 4.44 -11.82 26.20
C ALA A 327 3.93 -13.21 26.64
N GLN A 328 4.69 -13.86 27.51
CA GLN A 328 4.25 -15.11 28.11
C GLN A 328 3.18 -14.83 29.17
N THR A 329 2.04 -15.50 29.07
CA THR A 329 1.02 -15.49 30.13
C THR A 329 1.41 -16.42 31.27
N ARG A 330 0.79 -16.25 32.46
CA ARG A 330 0.96 -17.17 33.60
C ARG A 330 0.64 -18.63 33.29
N SER A 331 -0.12 -18.90 32.23
CA SER A 331 -0.46 -20.24 31.72
C SER A 331 0.55 -20.75 30.65
N GLY A 332 1.64 -20.07 30.40
CA GLY A 332 2.62 -20.42 29.37
C GLY A 332 2.22 -20.11 27.92
N LYS A 333 1.02 -19.54 27.70
CA LYS A 333 0.55 -19.18 26.36
C LYS A 333 1.09 -17.82 25.93
N ALA A 334 1.54 -17.72 24.67
CA ALA A 334 1.95 -16.43 24.10
C ALA A 334 0.74 -15.50 23.95
N LYS A 335 0.86 -14.25 24.42
CA LYS A 335 -0.15 -13.20 24.27
C LYS A 335 0.53 -11.93 23.80
N LEU A 336 -0.13 -11.23 22.88
CA LEU A 336 0.31 -9.93 22.40
C LEU A 336 0.09 -8.86 23.46
N THR A 337 1.10 -8.07 23.76
CA THR A 337 1.03 -6.93 24.69
C THR A 337 1.46 -5.65 23.97
N ASN A 338 0.91 -4.52 24.42
CA ASN A 338 1.35 -3.22 23.95
C ASN A 338 2.73 -2.90 24.55
N GLY A 339 3.74 -2.83 23.72
CA GLY A 339 5.11 -2.44 24.10
C GLY A 339 5.28 -0.95 24.37
N GLN A 340 4.34 -0.28 25.07
CA GLN A 340 4.42 1.15 25.37
C GLN A 340 5.67 1.52 26.18
N ALA A 341 6.10 0.64 27.09
CA ALA A 341 7.33 0.83 27.85
C ALA A 341 8.55 0.78 26.91
N HIS A 342 8.62 -0.23 26.05
CA HIS A 342 9.71 -0.42 25.09
C HIS A 342 9.84 0.75 24.09
N ARG A 343 8.72 1.29 23.59
CA ARG A 343 8.71 2.50 22.74
C ARG A 343 9.26 3.74 23.44
N LYS A 344 8.93 3.93 24.71
CA LYS A 344 9.45 5.07 25.52
C LYS A 344 10.93 4.92 25.82
N GLU A 345 11.40 3.70 26.08
CA GLU A 345 12.82 3.44 26.37
C GLU A 345 13.69 3.59 25.12
N GLN A 346 13.19 3.22 23.93
CA GLN A 346 13.93 3.29 22.68
C GLN A 346 13.68 4.56 21.87
N GLY A 347 12.79 5.46 22.33
CA GLY A 347 12.54 6.74 21.66
C GLY A 347 11.90 6.59 20.27
N ILE A 348 11.12 5.52 20.02
CA ILE A 348 10.48 5.24 18.74
C ILE A 348 9.33 6.23 18.53
N TYR A 349 9.54 7.22 17.66
CA TYR A 349 8.54 8.20 17.26
C TYR A 349 8.49 8.30 15.74
N TYR A 350 7.28 8.14 15.19
CA TYR A 350 7.05 8.33 13.77
C TYR A 350 6.98 9.83 13.42
N THR A 351 7.72 10.22 12.38
CA THR A 351 7.61 11.57 11.80
C THR A 351 6.56 11.58 10.70
N PRO A 352 5.51 12.42 10.80
CA PRO A 352 4.47 12.48 9.76
C PRO A 352 5.04 12.73 8.37
N THR A 353 4.48 12.06 7.35
CA THR A 353 4.97 12.08 5.97
C THR A 353 5.18 13.47 5.40
N TYR A 354 4.29 14.43 5.69
CA TYR A 354 4.42 15.81 5.22
C TYR A 354 5.63 16.54 5.81
N ILE A 355 6.03 16.19 7.05
CA ILE A 355 7.24 16.71 7.68
C ILE A 355 8.47 16.08 7.04
N VAL A 356 8.45 14.77 6.82
CA VAL A 356 9.54 14.06 6.13
C VAL A 356 9.75 14.65 4.73
N ASP A 357 8.67 14.84 3.98
CA ASP A 357 8.72 15.44 2.64
C ASP A 357 9.28 16.86 2.66
N TYR A 358 8.82 17.68 3.61
CA TYR A 358 9.32 19.05 3.78
C TYR A 358 10.83 19.06 4.06
N ILE A 359 11.31 18.23 5.00
CA ILE A 359 12.72 18.18 5.38
C ILE A 359 13.56 17.69 4.20
N VAL A 360 13.18 16.57 3.56
CA VAL A 360 13.94 16.00 2.44
C VAL A 360 13.96 16.95 1.25
N LYS A 361 12.85 17.62 0.95
CA LYS A 361 12.77 18.64 -0.12
C LYS A 361 13.72 19.80 0.12
N ASN A 362 13.83 20.29 1.37
CA ASN A 362 14.66 21.44 1.72
C ASN A 362 16.12 21.08 2.07
N THR A 363 16.48 19.80 2.05
CA THR A 363 17.86 19.32 2.23
C THR A 363 18.35 18.63 0.98
N VAL A 364 17.98 17.37 0.76
CA VAL A 364 18.37 16.58 -0.41
C VAL A 364 17.91 17.26 -1.71
N GLY A 365 16.66 17.79 -1.74
CA GLY A 365 16.11 18.48 -2.90
C GLY A 365 16.90 19.73 -3.28
N GLU A 366 17.43 20.49 -2.32
CA GLU A 366 18.29 21.64 -2.60
C GLU A 366 19.68 21.25 -3.11
N LEU A 367 20.26 20.15 -2.59
CA LEU A 367 21.50 19.58 -3.11
C LEU A 367 21.37 19.13 -4.56
N VAL A 368 20.26 18.46 -4.87
CA VAL A 368 19.97 17.96 -6.23
C VAL A 368 19.76 19.10 -7.22
N LYS A 369 19.18 20.23 -6.81
CA LYS A 369 19.03 21.44 -7.65
C LYS A 369 20.36 22.13 -7.92
N ASN A 370 21.34 21.94 -7.05
CA ASN A 370 22.66 22.56 -7.20
C ASN A 370 23.47 21.86 -8.32
N LYS A 371 23.53 22.50 -9.49
CA LYS A 371 24.25 21.97 -10.67
C LYS A 371 25.76 21.67 -10.46
N LYS A 372 26.34 22.16 -9.36
CA LYS A 372 27.76 21.89 -9.01
C LYS A 372 27.93 20.57 -8.25
N VAL A 373 26.84 19.99 -7.71
CA VAL A 373 26.85 18.74 -6.96
C VAL A 373 26.34 17.63 -7.89
N LYS A 374 27.12 16.60 -8.08
CA LYS A 374 26.69 15.41 -8.82
C LYS A 374 25.89 14.51 -7.89
N VAL A 375 24.75 14.03 -8.33
CA VAL A 375 23.85 13.19 -7.51
C VAL A 375 24.59 11.97 -6.96
N LYS A 376 25.46 11.34 -7.73
CA LYS A 376 26.28 10.19 -7.29
C LYS A 376 27.22 10.49 -6.11
N ASP A 377 27.56 11.75 -5.90
CA ASP A 377 28.49 12.16 -4.83
C ASP A 377 27.73 12.56 -3.53
N ILE A 378 26.40 12.63 -3.58
CA ILE A 378 25.56 12.92 -2.44
C ILE A 378 25.53 11.70 -1.51
N LYS A 379 25.87 11.88 -0.23
CA LYS A 379 25.76 10.85 0.80
C LYS A 379 24.69 11.29 1.81
N ILE A 380 23.72 10.41 2.05
CA ILE A 380 22.57 10.66 2.91
C ILE A 380 22.64 9.64 4.05
N LEU A 381 22.82 10.11 5.26
CA LEU A 381 22.82 9.29 6.47
C LEU A 381 21.64 9.70 7.35
N ASP A 382 20.84 8.71 7.72
CA ASP A 382 19.89 8.84 8.82
C ASP A 382 20.41 8.02 10.02
N PRO A 383 20.89 8.70 11.09
CA PRO A 383 21.53 8.04 12.23
C PRO A 383 20.53 7.40 13.22
N ALA A 384 19.21 7.54 12.98
CA ALA A 384 18.12 6.94 13.75
C ALA A 384 16.96 6.64 12.79
N CYS A 385 17.22 5.76 11.81
CA CYS A 385 16.41 5.64 10.61
C CYS A 385 15.01 5.03 10.83
N GLY A 386 14.75 4.37 11.97
CA GLY A 386 13.47 3.73 12.23
C GLY A 386 13.07 2.79 11.11
N SER A 387 11.85 2.94 10.58
CA SER A 387 11.34 2.21 9.42
C SER A 387 11.84 2.73 8.06
N GLY A 388 12.74 3.72 8.03
CA GLY A 388 13.37 4.26 6.83
C GLY A 388 12.61 5.37 6.12
N SER A 389 11.66 6.02 6.75
CA SER A 389 10.80 7.03 6.11
C SER A 389 11.58 8.14 5.41
N PHE A 390 12.62 8.70 6.05
CA PHE A 390 13.48 9.72 5.44
C PHE A 390 14.31 9.15 4.29
N LEU A 391 14.85 7.95 4.44
CA LEU A 391 15.69 7.29 3.44
C LEU A 391 14.89 6.91 2.20
N ILE A 392 13.67 6.42 2.37
CA ILE A 392 12.71 6.11 1.28
C ILE A 392 12.38 7.39 0.50
N LYS A 393 12.10 8.48 1.19
CA LYS A 393 11.77 9.75 0.55
C LYS A 393 12.97 10.35 -0.18
N ALA A 394 14.15 10.27 0.43
CA ALA A 394 15.40 10.68 -0.20
C ALA A 394 15.70 9.85 -1.47
N PHE A 395 15.49 8.56 -1.42
CA PHE A 395 15.59 7.67 -2.58
C PHE A 395 14.66 8.14 -3.72
N ASP A 396 13.39 8.45 -3.42
CA ASP A 396 12.42 8.92 -4.42
C ASP A 396 12.88 10.25 -5.06
N TYR A 397 13.40 11.19 -4.29
CA TYR A 397 13.93 12.46 -4.82
C TYR A 397 15.13 12.25 -5.73
N LEU A 398 16.08 11.41 -5.35
CA LEU A 398 17.25 11.09 -6.18
C LEU A 398 16.81 10.37 -7.46
N TYR A 399 15.94 9.38 -7.34
CA TYR A 399 15.46 8.60 -8.48
C TYR A 399 14.69 9.46 -9.48
N ASN A 400 13.75 10.31 -9.03
CA ASN A 400 13.00 11.21 -9.89
C ASN A 400 13.90 12.19 -10.64
N ASN A 401 14.94 12.71 -9.99
CA ASN A 401 15.89 13.60 -10.63
C ASN A 401 16.74 12.88 -11.68
N LEU A 402 17.32 11.73 -11.35
CA LEU A 402 18.15 10.95 -12.27
C LEU A 402 17.34 10.38 -13.45
N SER A 403 16.09 9.99 -13.23
CA SER A 403 15.22 9.43 -14.27
C SER A 403 14.69 10.49 -15.25
N SER A 404 14.48 11.73 -14.79
CA SER A 404 13.98 12.85 -15.61
C SER A 404 15.06 13.72 -16.24
N GLY A 405 16.30 13.66 -15.75
CA GLY A 405 17.42 14.50 -16.16
C GLY A 405 18.10 14.11 -17.46
N LYS A 406 19.03 14.96 -17.95
CA LYS A 406 19.87 14.66 -19.11
C LYS A 406 20.74 13.41 -18.90
N GLU A 407 21.07 13.08 -17.67
CA GLU A 407 21.82 11.88 -17.28
C GLU A 407 21.03 10.59 -17.57
N SER A 408 19.70 10.65 -17.64
CA SER A 408 18.84 9.51 -18.00
C SER A 408 19.15 8.93 -19.38
N LYS A 409 19.74 9.73 -20.31
CA LYS A 409 20.15 9.25 -21.63
C LYS A 409 21.31 8.27 -21.55
N GLN A 410 22.25 8.46 -20.64
CA GLN A 410 23.40 7.57 -20.44
C GLN A 410 22.96 6.20 -19.92
N TYR A 411 22.04 6.17 -18.96
CA TYR A 411 21.46 4.93 -18.43
C TYR A 411 20.55 4.18 -19.41
N ARG A 412 19.94 4.90 -20.38
CA ARG A 412 19.11 4.27 -21.44
C ARG A 412 19.95 3.60 -22.53
N ILE A 413 21.15 4.09 -22.79
CA ILE A 413 22.04 3.55 -23.85
C ILE A 413 22.56 2.16 -23.42
N ASP A 414 22.80 1.92 -22.14
CA ASP A 414 23.33 0.66 -21.63
C ASP A 414 22.27 -0.45 -21.46
N GLY A 415 21.01 -0.21 -21.86
CA GLY A 415 19.91 -1.19 -21.81
C GLY A 415 19.47 -1.61 -20.40
N GLN A 416 19.99 -0.98 -19.35
CA GLN A 416 19.71 -1.31 -17.95
C GLN A 416 18.85 -0.25 -17.24
N GLY A 417 18.61 0.88 -17.84
CA GLY A 417 17.66 1.94 -17.53
C GLY A 417 17.38 2.19 -16.03
N GLN A 418 16.15 1.93 -15.64
CA GLN A 418 15.65 2.24 -14.30
C GLN A 418 16.31 1.41 -13.18
N TYR A 419 16.60 0.15 -13.45
CA TYR A 419 17.25 -0.75 -12.47
C TYR A 419 18.65 -0.25 -12.09
N SER A 420 19.44 0.20 -13.08
CA SER A 420 20.78 0.73 -12.83
C SER A 420 20.73 1.95 -11.92
N ILE A 421 19.80 2.91 -12.17
CA ILE A 421 19.62 4.11 -11.35
C ILE A 421 19.24 3.73 -9.90
N LYS A 422 18.27 2.85 -9.72
CA LYS A 422 17.81 2.42 -8.40
C LYS A 422 18.94 1.75 -7.60
N THR A 423 19.66 0.85 -8.28
CA THR A 423 20.78 0.12 -7.68
C THR A 423 21.92 1.07 -7.30
N GLU A 424 22.26 2.03 -8.14
CA GLU A 424 23.30 3.01 -7.83
C GLU A 424 22.94 3.90 -6.65
N ILE A 425 21.67 4.32 -6.52
CA ILE A 425 21.22 5.09 -5.37
C ILE A 425 21.45 4.29 -4.07
N LEU A 426 21.06 3.02 -4.04
CA LEU A 426 21.25 2.18 -2.86
C LEU A 426 22.73 1.89 -2.56
N LYS A 427 23.56 1.74 -3.60
CA LYS A 427 25.01 1.49 -3.47
C LYS A 427 25.80 2.72 -3.04
N ASN A 428 25.35 3.92 -3.39
CA ASN A 428 26.22 5.10 -3.28
C ASN A 428 25.66 6.20 -2.39
N ASN A 429 24.34 6.29 -2.22
CA ASN A 429 23.73 7.50 -1.66
C ASN A 429 23.07 7.29 -0.28
N ILE A 430 22.53 6.10 0.01
CA ILE A 430 21.63 5.86 1.15
C ILE A 430 22.36 5.08 2.25
N TYR A 431 22.35 5.64 3.46
CA TYR A 431 22.95 5.06 4.66
C TYR A 431 22.01 5.25 5.85
N GLY A 432 21.88 4.25 6.70
CA GLY A 432 21.02 4.32 7.88
C GLY A 432 21.58 3.54 9.05
N VAL A 433 21.29 4.00 10.25
CA VAL A 433 21.60 3.30 11.49
C VAL A 433 20.37 3.34 12.39
N ASP A 434 20.09 2.26 13.11
CA ASP A 434 19.10 2.27 14.17
C ASP A 434 19.53 1.36 15.32
N LEU A 435 19.08 1.70 16.52
CA LEU A 435 19.33 0.92 17.74
C LEU A 435 18.44 -0.32 17.81
N ASP A 436 17.29 -0.31 17.11
CA ASP A 436 16.38 -1.44 17.03
C ASP A 436 16.68 -2.28 15.77
N GLN A 437 17.17 -3.51 15.98
CA GLN A 437 17.44 -4.47 14.91
C GLN A 437 16.23 -4.68 13.98
N LYS A 438 15.00 -4.67 14.53
CA LYS A 438 13.78 -4.86 13.76
C LYS A 438 13.50 -3.67 12.85
N ALA A 439 13.74 -2.46 13.32
CA ALA A 439 13.63 -1.24 12.51
C ALA A 439 14.61 -1.28 11.32
N VAL A 440 15.84 -1.74 11.55
CA VAL A 440 16.87 -1.96 10.52
C VAL A 440 16.37 -2.92 9.43
N GLU A 441 15.82 -4.09 9.82
CA GLU A 441 15.30 -5.07 8.87
C GLU A 441 14.16 -4.50 8.01
N ILE A 442 13.28 -3.69 8.59
CA ILE A 442 12.19 -3.03 7.86
C ILE A 442 12.70 -1.97 6.91
N THR A 443 13.66 -1.16 7.34
CA THR A 443 14.29 -0.18 6.46
C THR A 443 14.91 -0.87 5.25
N LYS A 444 15.63 -1.97 5.46
CA LYS A 444 16.16 -2.81 4.38
C LYS A 444 15.04 -3.31 3.47
N LEU A 445 13.99 -3.91 4.03
CA LEU A 445 12.85 -4.41 3.27
C LEU A 445 12.24 -3.32 2.39
N ASN A 446 11.94 -2.15 2.96
CA ASN A 446 11.33 -1.05 2.24
C ASN A 446 12.22 -0.53 1.09
N LEU A 447 13.51 -0.40 1.31
CA LEU A 447 14.47 0.03 0.28
C LEU A 447 14.64 -1.04 -0.82
N LEU A 448 14.68 -2.32 -0.44
CA LEU A 448 14.72 -3.43 -1.40
C LEU A 448 13.46 -3.47 -2.28
N LEU A 449 12.27 -3.25 -1.69
CA LEU A 449 11.02 -3.16 -2.42
C LEU A 449 11.01 -2.00 -3.44
N LYS A 450 11.63 -0.87 -3.12
CA LYS A 450 11.80 0.26 -4.05
C LYS A 450 12.72 -0.07 -5.23
N ALA A 451 13.76 -0.87 -5.00
CA ALA A 451 14.76 -1.23 -6.00
C ALA A 451 14.38 -2.45 -6.85
N ALA A 452 13.49 -3.30 -6.35
CA ALA A 452 13.15 -4.57 -6.98
C ALA A 452 12.62 -4.38 -8.42
N GLU A 453 13.14 -5.17 -9.34
CA GLU A 453 12.70 -5.28 -10.73
C GLU A 453 12.69 -6.75 -11.18
N LYS A 454 11.88 -7.06 -12.19
CA LYS A 454 11.65 -8.44 -12.65
C LYS A 454 12.96 -9.13 -13.05
N ASN A 455 13.26 -10.27 -12.45
CA ASN A 455 14.43 -11.10 -12.70
C ASN A 455 15.78 -10.36 -12.54
N ARG A 456 15.86 -9.38 -11.65
CA ARG A 456 17.09 -8.64 -11.34
C ARG A 456 17.52 -8.87 -9.90
N ARG A 457 18.84 -9.09 -9.69
CA ARG A 457 19.40 -9.24 -8.35
C ARG A 457 19.29 -7.94 -7.57
N LEU A 458 18.95 -8.03 -6.29
CA LEU A 458 18.98 -6.88 -5.40
C LEU A 458 20.42 -6.58 -4.96
N PRO A 459 20.74 -5.30 -4.69
CA PRO A 459 22.08 -4.93 -4.24
C PRO A 459 22.35 -5.46 -2.83
N GLU A 460 23.46 -6.17 -2.66
CA GLU A 460 23.91 -6.70 -1.35
C GLU A 460 24.40 -5.60 -0.43
N GLU A 461 24.82 -4.48 -1.01
CA GLU A 461 25.36 -3.31 -0.27
C GLU A 461 24.39 -2.74 0.74
N ILE A 462 23.08 -2.99 0.61
CA ILE A 462 22.09 -2.53 1.58
C ILE A 462 22.32 -3.10 2.97
N ASP A 463 22.86 -4.32 3.06
CA ASP A 463 23.19 -4.95 4.34
C ASP A 463 24.41 -4.29 5.02
N VAL A 464 25.25 -3.63 4.22
CA VAL A 464 26.40 -2.87 4.73
C VAL A 464 26.02 -1.43 5.07
N HIS A 465 25.07 -0.84 4.35
CA HIS A 465 24.70 0.57 4.47
C HIS A 465 23.64 0.82 5.54
N ILE A 466 22.77 -0.15 5.80
CA ILE A 466 21.73 -0.05 6.83
C ILE A 466 22.11 -0.96 7.98
N LYS A 467 22.55 -0.35 9.09
CA LYS A 467 23.20 -1.07 10.20
C LYS A 467 22.42 -0.96 11.50
N HIS A 468 22.49 -2.04 12.27
CA HIS A 468 22.11 -2.05 13.67
C HIS A 468 23.26 -1.53 14.52
N GLY A 469 22.99 -0.60 15.41
CA GLY A 469 23.99 -0.08 16.35
C GLY A 469 23.60 1.28 16.94
N ASN A 470 24.40 1.72 17.91
CA ASN A 470 24.28 3.06 18.47
C ASN A 470 25.13 4.03 17.64
N SER A 471 24.52 4.88 16.85
CA SER A 471 25.20 5.85 15.98
C SER A 471 26.02 6.92 16.71
N LEU A 472 25.88 7.03 18.04
CA LEU A 472 26.60 7.98 18.85
C LEU A 472 27.90 7.39 19.48
N ILE A 473 28.10 6.09 19.36
CA ILE A 473 29.18 5.37 20.02
C ILE A 473 29.87 4.45 19.00
N ASP A 474 31.13 4.70 18.73
CA ASP A 474 32.00 3.90 17.86
C ASP A 474 33.02 3.04 18.62
N ASP A 475 33.08 3.18 19.94
CA ASP A 475 34.02 2.48 20.81
C ASP A 475 33.41 1.20 21.38
N ASP A 476 33.97 0.05 20.99
CA ASP A 476 33.54 -1.29 21.43
C ASP A 476 33.66 -1.46 22.95
N THR A 477 34.58 -0.76 23.61
CA THR A 477 34.77 -0.86 25.06
C THR A 477 33.63 -0.21 25.84
N ILE A 478 32.93 0.76 25.21
CA ILE A 478 31.77 1.47 25.77
C ILE A 478 30.47 0.79 25.40
N ALA A 479 30.27 0.50 24.13
CA ALA A 479 29.00 0.02 23.60
C ALA A 479 28.95 -1.50 23.38
N GLY A 480 30.08 -2.21 23.49
CA GLY A 480 30.13 -3.64 23.20
C GLY A 480 29.68 -3.96 21.79
N LEU A 481 28.75 -4.91 21.65
CA LEU A 481 28.20 -5.32 20.34
C LEU A 481 27.35 -4.23 19.66
N ASN A 482 26.96 -3.19 20.38
CA ASN A 482 26.16 -2.07 19.84
C ASN A 482 27.00 -0.90 19.34
N ALA A 483 28.33 -1.01 19.34
CA ALA A 483 29.19 0.01 18.77
C ALA A 483 28.96 0.13 17.25
N PHE A 484 28.87 1.34 16.77
CA PHE A 484 28.77 1.61 15.34
C PHE A 484 30.15 1.54 14.69
N LYS A 485 30.34 0.67 13.72
CA LYS A 485 31.57 0.49 12.94
C LYS A 485 31.34 0.76 11.47
#